data_f504b8bb01924083b79fedcfb9ed9403
#
_entry.id   f504b8bb01924083b79fedcfb9ed9403
#
_cell.length_a   1.000
_cell.length_b   1.000
_cell.length_c   1.000
_cell.angle_alpha   90.00
_cell.angle_beta   90.00
_cell.angle_gamma   90.00
#
_symmetry.space_group_name_H-M   'P 1'
#
loop_
_entity.id
_entity.type
_entity.pdbx_description
1 polymer ?
#
loop_
_entity_poly.entity_id
_entity_poly.type
_entity_poly.pdbx_seq_one_letter_code
_entity_poly.pdbx_strand_id
1 'polypeptide(L)'
;FVLWMIRTFLRTDENEKELNELAKIPVIIIFSTILMGMLISHFHLSRPLMSFLAIVNFRNSWLSREVLFTLLFFLSTVALISRLWISPASYRMISILGWVAIVFGLITLWCMTSVYLLPTQVSWNHSLSQFSSYGTALLLGVFSLMVVFLMDIRFSLERESSSVFVKIKFVNRALKGMVITAIVAAIWIFFADLNEISLLQNMSLESAQISLNLLFGIYKPLLIMRFSFLTLGTLCFSIYSIGTLIGKQKIAEMIGPIYVFCLFILIGEIAERFLFYATHVRIGL
;
A
#
# COMPACT_ATOMS: atom_id res chain seq x y z
N PHE A 1 -7.78 0.51 2.72
CA PHE A 1 -8.13 1.87 3.15
C PHE A 1 -8.71 2.68 1.99
N VAL A 2 -7.96 2.91 0.89
CA VAL A 2 -8.39 3.73 -0.27
C VAL A 2 -9.75 3.28 -0.81
N LEU A 3 -9.94 1.98 -1.05
CA LEU A 3 -11.22 1.41 -1.50
C LEU A 3 -12.39 1.78 -0.58
N TRP A 4 -12.17 1.68 0.76
CA TRP A 4 -13.23 1.93 1.73
C TRP A 4 -13.55 3.41 1.88
N MET A 5 -12.55 4.27 1.76
CA MET A 5 -12.75 5.72 1.69
C MET A 5 -13.59 6.08 0.47
N ILE A 6 -13.23 5.60 -0.72
CA ILE A 6 -14.00 5.82 -1.96
C ILE A 6 -15.45 5.32 -1.78
N ARG A 7 -15.62 4.10 -1.25
CA ARG A 7 -16.93 3.52 -0.99
C ARG A 7 -17.77 4.36 -0.04
N THR A 8 -17.18 4.91 1.01
CA THR A 8 -17.87 5.74 2.01
C THR A 8 -18.28 7.09 1.41
N PHE A 9 -17.38 7.76 0.65
CA PHE A 9 -17.66 9.06 0.06
C PHE A 9 -18.63 9.04 -1.13
N LEU A 10 -18.66 7.94 -1.89
CA LEU A 10 -19.54 7.81 -3.05
C LEU A 10 -20.87 7.12 -2.76
N ARG A 11 -21.12 6.77 -1.49
CA ARG A 11 -22.36 6.11 -1.09
C ARG A 11 -23.57 7.00 -1.28
N THR A 12 -24.60 6.41 -1.90
CA THR A 12 -25.99 6.87 -1.88
C THR A 12 -26.87 5.65 -1.63
N ASP A 13 -28.09 5.84 -1.12
CA ASP A 13 -28.99 4.71 -0.82
C ASP A 13 -29.35 3.88 -2.07
N GLU A 14 -29.31 4.51 -3.24
CA GLU A 14 -29.62 3.86 -4.54
C GLU A 14 -28.44 3.01 -5.07
N ASN A 15 -27.19 3.29 -4.69
CA ASN A 15 -25.99 2.66 -5.29
C ASN A 15 -25.29 1.63 -4.40
N GLU A 16 -25.87 1.25 -3.27
CA GLU A 16 -25.24 0.32 -2.31
C GLU A 16 -24.89 -1.05 -2.92
N LYS A 17 -25.76 -1.60 -3.77
CA LYS A 17 -25.51 -2.87 -4.45
C LYS A 17 -24.34 -2.77 -5.42
N GLU A 18 -24.27 -1.70 -6.19
CA GLU A 18 -23.19 -1.44 -7.15
C GLU A 18 -21.84 -1.29 -6.43
N LEU A 19 -21.81 -0.56 -5.30
CA LEU A 19 -20.62 -0.42 -4.48
C LEU A 19 -20.14 -1.76 -3.89
N ASN A 20 -21.05 -2.63 -3.51
CA ASN A 20 -20.72 -3.98 -3.04
C ASN A 20 -20.13 -4.83 -4.19
N GLU A 21 -20.70 -4.80 -5.39
CA GLU A 21 -20.18 -5.51 -6.55
C GLU A 21 -18.77 -5.04 -6.94
N LEU A 22 -18.56 -3.71 -6.96
CA LEU A 22 -17.24 -3.12 -7.26
C LEU A 22 -16.17 -3.47 -6.22
N ALA A 23 -16.56 -3.72 -4.97
CA ALA A 23 -15.62 -4.08 -3.91
C ALA A 23 -15.16 -5.56 -3.99
N LYS A 24 -15.89 -6.45 -4.67
CA LYS A 24 -15.62 -7.89 -4.70
C LYS A 24 -14.22 -8.21 -5.20
N ILE A 25 -13.87 -7.77 -6.41
CA ILE A 25 -12.58 -8.08 -7.03
C ILE A 25 -11.41 -7.51 -6.21
N PRO A 26 -11.39 -6.22 -5.81
CA PRO A 26 -10.34 -5.70 -4.95
C PRO A 26 -10.17 -6.46 -3.64
N VAL A 27 -11.27 -6.85 -2.98
CA VAL A 27 -11.20 -7.59 -1.70
C VAL A 27 -10.65 -9.01 -1.88
N ILE A 28 -10.98 -9.71 -2.98
CA ILE A 28 -10.34 -11.01 -3.31
C ILE A 28 -8.83 -10.83 -3.51
N ILE A 29 -8.41 -9.81 -4.23
CA ILE A 29 -6.98 -9.55 -4.48
C ILE A 29 -6.26 -9.26 -3.15
N ILE A 30 -6.84 -8.44 -2.28
CA ILE A 30 -6.30 -8.18 -0.94
C ILE A 30 -6.17 -9.49 -0.15
N PHE A 31 -7.22 -10.30 -0.11
CA PHE A 31 -7.20 -11.61 0.55
C PHE A 31 -6.10 -12.52 0.01
N SER A 32 -6.01 -12.64 -1.31
CA SER A 32 -5.00 -13.49 -1.96
C SER A 32 -3.58 -13.01 -1.66
N THR A 33 -3.36 -11.68 -1.63
CA THR A 33 -2.07 -11.08 -1.29
C THR A 33 -1.68 -11.35 0.15
N ILE A 34 -2.61 -11.21 1.11
CA ILE A 34 -2.37 -11.51 2.52
C ILE A 34 -2.05 -13.00 2.69
N LEU A 35 -2.85 -13.89 2.08
CA LEU A 35 -2.65 -15.33 2.14
C LEU A 35 -1.28 -15.72 1.61
N MET A 36 -0.89 -15.19 0.44
CA MET A 36 0.43 -15.46 -0.15
C MET A 36 1.56 -14.94 0.74
N GLY A 37 1.42 -13.73 1.30
CA GLY A 37 2.39 -13.18 2.25
C GLY A 37 2.55 -14.06 3.49
N MET A 38 1.45 -14.54 4.07
CA MET A 38 1.47 -15.47 5.21
C MET A 38 2.12 -16.79 4.86
N LEU A 39 1.82 -17.37 3.69
CA LEU A 39 2.41 -18.63 3.23
C LEU A 39 3.93 -18.48 3.03
N ILE A 40 4.37 -17.45 2.32
CA ILE A 40 5.79 -17.16 2.10
C ILE A 40 6.49 -16.97 3.45
N SER A 41 5.89 -16.19 4.35
CA SER A 41 6.42 -15.99 5.71
C SER A 41 6.52 -17.30 6.50
N HIS A 42 5.54 -18.19 6.37
CA HIS A 42 5.55 -19.48 7.04
C HIS A 42 6.67 -20.40 6.53
N PHE A 43 6.82 -20.49 5.21
CA PHE A 43 7.78 -21.42 4.60
C PHE A 43 9.24 -21.00 4.72
N HIS A 44 9.54 -19.71 4.96
CA HIS A 44 10.94 -19.30 5.18
C HIS A 44 11.41 -19.46 6.62
N LEU A 45 10.53 -19.85 7.57
CA LEU A 45 10.90 -20.10 8.95
C LEU A 45 11.73 -21.39 9.05
N SER A 46 12.76 -21.36 9.89
CA SER A 46 13.59 -22.56 10.18
C SER A 46 12.78 -23.72 10.77
N ARG A 47 11.67 -23.43 11.45
CA ARG A 47 10.76 -24.42 12.05
C ARG A 47 9.29 -24.03 11.76
N PRO A 48 8.79 -24.25 10.53
CA PRO A 48 7.45 -23.81 10.12
C PRO A 48 6.33 -24.37 11.01
N LEU A 49 6.43 -25.63 11.42
CA LEU A 49 5.43 -26.29 12.29
C LEU A 49 5.27 -25.65 13.69
N MET A 50 6.24 -24.85 14.13
CA MET A 50 6.22 -24.13 15.39
C MET A 50 5.82 -22.65 15.23
N SER A 51 5.43 -22.22 14.05
CA SER A 51 5.11 -20.82 13.75
C SER A 51 3.96 -20.26 14.62
N PHE A 52 3.01 -21.10 15.05
CA PHE A 52 1.92 -20.72 15.97
C PHE A 52 2.45 -20.24 17.32
N LEU A 53 3.64 -20.69 17.77
CA LEU A 53 4.28 -20.23 19.01
C LEU A 53 4.77 -18.78 18.89
N ALA A 54 4.91 -18.26 17.67
CA ALA A 54 5.27 -16.85 17.48
C ALA A 54 4.27 -15.90 18.16
N ILE A 55 3.00 -16.28 18.30
CA ILE A 55 1.97 -15.46 18.93
C ILE A 55 2.10 -15.42 20.46
N VAL A 56 2.70 -16.42 21.07
CA VAL A 56 2.74 -16.57 22.56
C VAL A 56 3.40 -15.37 23.24
N ASN A 57 4.44 -14.80 22.62
CA ASN A 57 5.19 -13.68 23.19
C ASN A 57 4.69 -12.29 22.73
N PHE A 58 3.38 -12.16 22.41
CA PHE A 58 2.82 -10.92 21.85
C PHE A 58 2.97 -9.69 22.77
N ARG A 59 3.13 -9.88 24.08
CA ARG A 59 3.30 -8.79 25.04
C ARG A 59 4.65 -8.08 24.91
N ASN A 60 5.72 -8.83 24.57
CA ASN A 60 7.09 -8.34 24.60
C ASN A 60 7.76 -8.26 23.22
N SER A 61 7.18 -8.84 22.16
CA SER A 61 7.78 -8.93 20.84
C SER A 61 6.93 -8.25 19.77
N TRP A 62 7.50 -7.32 19.02
CA TRP A 62 6.86 -6.68 17.88
C TRP A 62 6.55 -7.68 16.76
N LEU A 63 7.44 -8.64 16.51
CA LEU A 63 7.23 -9.73 15.55
C LEU A 63 6.01 -10.58 15.93
N SER A 64 5.85 -10.89 17.22
CA SER A 64 4.67 -11.64 17.70
C SER A 64 3.37 -10.86 17.52
N ARG A 65 3.41 -9.54 17.72
CA ARG A 65 2.25 -8.65 17.47
C ARG A 65 1.93 -8.58 15.98
N GLU A 66 2.95 -8.48 15.13
CA GLU A 66 2.79 -8.52 13.68
C GLU A 66 2.06 -9.79 13.23
N VAL A 67 2.51 -10.97 13.66
CA VAL A 67 1.86 -12.26 13.34
C VAL A 67 0.41 -12.28 13.80
N LEU A 68 0.13 -11.85 15.04
CA LEU A 68 -1.22 -11.80 15.60
C LEU A 68 -2.14 -10.88 14.77
N PHE A 69 -1.71 -9.63 14.52
CA PHE A 69 -2.54 -8.66 13.80
C PHE A 69 -2.68 -9.00 12.32
N THR A 70 -1.68 -9.63 11.69
CA THR A 70 -1.81 -10.18 10.33
C THR A 70 -2.88 -11.27 10.27
N LEU A 71 -2.93 -12.17 11.27
CA LEU A 71 -3.98 -13.18 11.36
C LEU A 71 -5.37 -12.54 11.55
N LEU A 72 -5.50 -11.53 12.42
CA LEU A 72 -6.77 -10.82 12.61
C LEU A 72 -7.19 -10.06 11.34
N PHE A 73 -6.25 -9.47 10.63
CA PHE A 73 -6.50 -8.84 9.33
C PHE A 73 -6.98 -9.87 8.30
N PHE A 74 -6.34 -11.02 8.21
CA PHE A 74 -6.76 -12.12 7.36
C PHE A 74 -8.18 -12.60 7.68
N LEU A 75 -8.47 -12.91 8.93
CA LEU A 75 -9.78 -13.38 9.37
C LEU A 75 -10.90 -12.35 9.12
N SER A 76 -10.62 -11.06 9.36
CA SER A 76 -11.57 -9.99 9.05
C SER A 76 -11.84 -9.87 7.54
N THR A 77 -10.83 -10.11 6.70
CA THR A 77 -10.96 -10.13 5.24
C THR A 77 -11.77 -11.34 4.77
N VAL A 78 -11.58 -12.52 5.39
CA VAL A 78 -12.42 -13.72 5.15
C VAL A 78 -13.88 -13.44 5.48
N ALA A 79 -14.15 -12.83 6.64
CA ALA A 79 -15.51 -12.47 7.06
C ALA A 79 -16.13 -11.45 6.09
N LEU A 80 -15.34 -10.48 5.60
CA LEU A 80 -15.78 -9.49 4.61
C LEU A 80 -16.14 -10.16 3.27
N ILE A 81 -15.30 -11.07 2.77
CA ILE A 81 -15.59 -11.86 1.56
C ILE A 81 -16.89 -12.64 1.73
N SER A 82 -17.00 -13.38 2.84
CA SER A 82 -18.20 -14.20 3.10
C SER A 82 -19.48 -13.36 3.05
N ARG A 83 -19.46 -12.14 3.60
CA ARG A 83 -20.62 -11.24 3.55
C ARG A 83 -20.88 -10.65 2.16
N LEU A 84 -19.85 -10.33 1.41
CA LEU A 84 -20.00 -9.82 0.04
C LEU A 84 -20.62 -10.85 -0.92
N TRP A 85 -20.40 -12.15 -0.68
CA TRP A 85 -20.91 -13.23 -1.57
C TRP A 85 -22.17 -13.89 -1.06
N ILE A 86 -22.27 -14.18 0.23
CA ILE A 86 -23.38 -14.99 0.79
C ILE A 86 -24.58 -14.12 1.14
N SER A 87 -24.38 -12.94 1.68
CA SER A 87 -25.46 -12.07 2.14
C SER A 87 -25.17 -10.59 1.84
N PRO A 88 -25.28 -10.19 0.58
CA PRO A 88 -24.97 -8.81 0.17
C PRO A 88 -25.99 -7.77 0.69
N ALA A 89 -27.05 -8.22 1.38
CA ALA A 89 -28.19 -7.39 1.75
C ALA A 89 -27.90 -6.35 2.86
N SER A 90 -26.80 -6.47 3.62
CA SER A 90 -26.50 -5.56 4.71
C SER A 90 -25.24 -4.72 4.43
N TYR A 91 -25.43 -3.57 3.79
CA TYR A 91 -24.36 -2.58 3.59
C TYR A 91 -23.65 -2.21 4.88
N ARG A 92 -24.39 -2.03 5.99
CA ARG A 92 -23.86 -1.64 7.30
C ARG A 92 -22.85 -2.67 7.82
N MET A 93 -23.20 -3.96 7.78
CA MET A 93 -22.28 -5.03 8.22
C MET A 93 -21.02 -5.12 7.36
N ILE A 94 -21.18 -5.03 6.03
CA ILE A 94 -20.05 -5.01 5.09
C ILE A 94 -19.15 -3.80 5.37
N SER A 95 -19.74 -2.62 5.65
CA SER A 95 -18.98 -1.42 5.97
C SER A 95 -18.20 -1.57 7.27
N ILE A 96 -18.81 -2.12 8.32
CA ILE A 96 -18.15 -2.36 9.62
C ILE A 96 -16.98 -3.34 9.45
N LEU A 97 -17.20 -4.47 8.79
CA LEU A 97 -16.15 -5.47 8.57
C LEU A 97 -14.97 -4.91 7.78
N GLY A 98 -15.24 -4.08 6.78
CA GLY A 98 -14.17 -3.41 6.04
C GLY A 98 -13.36 -2.44 6.89
N TRP A 99 -14.01 -1.64 7.75
CA TRP A 99 -13.29 -0.76 8.68
C TRP A 99 -12.50 -1.55 9.72
N VAL A 100 -13.04 -2.68 10.23
CA VAL A 100 -12.31 -3.59 11.11
C VAL A 100 -11.06 -4.16 10.43
N ALA A 101 -11.19 -4.60 9.18
CA ALA A 101 -10.04 -5.07 8.40
C ALA A 101 -8.99 -3.96 8.22
N ILE A 102 -9.41 -2.72 7.95
CA ILE A 102 -8.50 -1.58 7.83
C ILE A 102 -7.74 -1.34 9.13
N VAL A 103 -8.42 -1.33 10.27
CA VAL A 103 -7.79 -1.12 11.57
C VAL A 103 -6.73 -2.20 11.83
N PHE A 104 -7.04 -3.47 11.62
CA PHE A 104 -6.06 -4.55 11.78
C PHE A 104 -4.90 -4.44 10.78
N GLY A 105 -5.17 -4.08 9.52
CA GLY A 105 -4.12 -3.87 8.52
C GLY A 105 -3.17 -2.71 8.88
N LEU A 106 -3.70 -1.60 9.40
CA LEU A 106 -2.88 -0.47 9.86
C LEU A 106 -2.03 -0.83 11.08
N ILE A 107 -2.60 -1.60 12.03
CA ILE A 107 -1.84 -2.09 13.19
C ILE A 107 -0.77 -3.10 12.75
N THR A 108 -1.07 -3.98 11.78
CA THR A 108 -0.08 -4.89 11.19
C THR A 108 1.10 -4.10 10.63
N LEU A 109 0.85 -3.07 9.82
CA LEU A 109 1.89 -2.22 9.24
C LEU A 109 2.72 -1.53 10.34
N TRP A 110 2.08 -1.04 11.40
CA TRP A 110 2.78 -0.48 12.56
C TRP A 110 3.70 -1.51 13.22
N CYS A 111 3.22 -2.72 13.45
CA CYS A 111 4.03 -3.78 14.05
C CYS A 111 5.21 -4.17 13.16
N MET A 112 4.99 -4.32 11.83
CA MET A 112 6.04 -4.63 10.85
C MET A 112 7.18 -3.61 10.90
N THR A 113 6.83 -2.34 10.90
CA THR A 113 7.83 -1.25 10.93
C THR A 113 8.51 -1.13 12.29
N SER A 114 7.79 -1.43 13.39
CA SER A 114 8.35 -1.41 14.74
C SER A 114 9.39 -2.50 15.00
N VAL A 115 9.39 -3.60 14.25
CA VAL A 115 10.44 -4.63 14.30
C VAL A 115 11.81 -4.06 13.94
N TYR A 116 11.86 -3.04 13.09
CA TYR A 116 13.10 -2.38 12.64
C TYR A 116 13.58 -1.25 13.57
N LEU A 117 12.82 -0.86 14.60
CA LEU A 117 13.26 0.12 15.60
C LEU A 117 14.29 -0.52 16.55
N LEU A 118 15.51 -0.68 16.07
CA LEU A 118 16.61 -1.32 16.79
C LEU A 118 17.65 -0.27 17.21
N PRO A 119 17.92 -0.07 18.52
CA PRO A 119 18.91 0.89 19.00
C PRO A 119 20.31 0.70 18.39
N THR A 120 20.63 -0.54 17.97
CA THR A 120 21.91 -0.88 17.34
C THR A 120 22.01 -0.50 15.86
N GLN A 121 20.90 -0.02 15.26
CA GLN A 121 20.80 0.35 13.84
C GLN A 121 20.30 1.78 13.74
N VAL A 122 21.21 2.74 13.68
CA VAL A 122 20.89 4.18 13.75
C VAL A 122 19.99 4.61 12.60
N SER A 123 20.25 4.14 11.37
CA SER A 123 19.45 4.46 10.18
C SER A 123 18.01 3.90 10.22
N TRP A 124 17.72 2.93 11.09
CA TRP A 124 16.39 2.34 11.22
C TRP A 124 15.65 2.81 12.48
N ASN A 125 16.40 3.22 13.53
CA ASN A 125 15.85 3.49 14.85
C ASN A 125 15.22 4.88 14.96
N HIS A 126 14.30 5.20 14.06
CA HIS A 126 13.52 6.44 14.12
C HIS A 126 12.13 6.28 13.53
N SER A 127 11.18 7.09 13.97
CA SER A 127 9.79 7.02 13.54
C SER A 127 9.55 7.41 12.07
N LEU A 128 10.50 8.13 11.44
CA LEU A 128 10.35 8.61 10.06
C LEU A 128 10.23 7.46 9.05
N SER A 129 11.00 6.37 9.24
CA SER A 129 10.87 5.17 8.39
C SER A 129 9.52 4.48 8.54
N GLN A 130 8.90 4.53 9.73
CA GLN A 130 7.53 4.09 9.92
C GLN A 130 6.56 4.97 9.14
N PHE A 131 6.70 6.30 9.23
CA PHE A 131 5.84 7.23 8.48
C PHE A 131 6.01 7.08 6.97
N SER A 132 7.22 6.90 6.46
CA SER A 132 7.48 6.62 5.03
C SER A 132 6.72 5.37 4.57
N SER A 133 6.74 4.31 5.38
CA SER A 133 6.02 3.05 5.07
C SER A 133 4.51 3.21 4.94
N TYR A 134 3.87 4.10 5.72
CA TYR A 134 2.45 4.42 5.55
C TYR A 134 2.18 5.19 4.24
N GLY A 135 3.07 6.13 3.89
CA GLY A 135 3.00 6.83 2.59
C GLY A 135 3.10 5.86 1.41
N THR A 136 4.08 4.96 1.46
CA THR A 136 4.25 3.85 0.49
C THR A 136 3.01 2.97 0.37
N ALA A 137 2.43 2.55 1.50
CA ALA A 137 1.22 1.72 1.51
C ALA A 137 0.02 2.45 0.89
N LEU A 138 -0.14 3.75 1.12
CA LEU A 138 -1.18 4.57 0.48
C LEU A 138 -0.94 4.69 -1.02
N LEU A 139 0.28 5.00 -1.43
CA LEU A 139 0.63 5.18 -2.84
C LEU A 139 0.43 3.89 -3.63
N LEU A 140 1.01 2.79 -3.18
CA LEU A 140 0.82 1.47 -3.80
C LEU A 140 -0.65 1.04 -3.80
N GLY A 141 -1.39 1.38 -2.73
CA GLY A 141 -2.83 1.11 -2.63
C GLY A 141 -3.65 1.83 -3.70
N VAL A 142 -3.34 3.10 -4.00
CA VAL A 142 -4.01 3.85 -5.08
C VAL A 142 -3.72 3.22 -6.44
N PHE A 143 -2.45 2.96 -6.75
CA PHE A 143 -2.06 2.42 -8.06
C PHE A 143 -2.59 1.00 -8.27
N SER A 144 -2.48 0.13 -7.28
CA SER A 144 -3.02 -1.24 -7.34
C SER A 144 -4.54 -1.24 -7.54
N LEU A 145 -5.25 -0.38 -6.77
CA LEU A 145 -6.71 -0.27 -6.90
C LEU A 145 -7.12 0.26 -8.27
N MET A 146 -6.38 1.24 -8.82
CA MET A 146 -6.66 1.76 -10.16
C MET A 146 -6.44 0.70 -11.24
N VAL A 147 -5.35 -0.08 -11.15
CA VAL A 147 -5.11 -1.22 -12.05
C VAL A 147 -6.28 -2.21 -12.00
N VAL A 148 -6.72 -2.57 -10.80
CA VAL A 148 -7.85 -3.52 -10.61
C VAL A 148 -9.14 -2.98 -11.23
N PHE A 149 -9.48 -1.73 -11.00
CA PHE A 149 -10.68 -1.12 -11.57
C PHE A 149 -10.64 -1.04 -13.10
N LEU A 150 -9.50 -0.67 -13.67
CA LEU A 150 -9.35 -0.58 -15.12
C LEU A 150 -9.36 -1.96 -15.78
N MET A 151 -8.78 -2.99 -15.14
CA MET A 151 -8.90 -4.38 -15.59
C MET A 151 -10.34 -4.86 -15.54
N ASP A 152 -11.08 -4.58 -14.48
CA ASP A 152 -12.50 -4.96 -14.37
C ASP A 152 -13.37 -4.27 -15.43
N ILE A 153 -13.09 -2.99 -15.73
CA ILE A 153 -13.73 -2.27 -16.86
C ILE A 153 -13.38 -2.94 -18.19
N ARG A 154 -12.12 -3.28 -18.44
CA ARG A 154 -11.67 -3.93 -19.66
C ARG A 154 -12.38 -5.25 -19.89
N PHE A 155 -12.36 -6.14 -18.90
CA PHE A 155 -13.07 -7.43 -18.99
C PHE A 155 -14.59 -7.27 -19.16
N SER A 156 -15.16 -6.23 -18.59
CA SER A 156 -16.59 -5.94 -18.75
C SER A 156 -16.91 -5.41 -20.15
N LEU A 157 -16.01 -4.65 -20.77
CA LEU A 157 -16.12 -4.19 -22.16
C LEU A 157 -16.03 -5.38 -23.13
N GLU A 158 -15.05 -6.27 -22.93
CA GLU A 158 -14.86 -7.47 -23.77
C GLU A 158 -16.06 -8.43 -23.72
N ARG A 159 -16.82 -8.42 -22.62
CA ARG A 159 -18.02 -9.24 -22.41
C ARG A 159 -19.35 -8.54 -22.77
N GLU A 160 -19.28 -7.32 -23.28
CA GLU A 160 -20.46 -6.47 -23.57
C GLU A 160 -21.44 -6.36 -22.38
N SER A 161 -20.89 -6.33 -21.16
CA SER A 161 -21.71 -6.33 -19.95
C SER A 161 -22.45 -5.00 -19.77
N SER A 162 -23.73 -5.05 -19.44
CA SER A 162 -24.55 -3.86 -19.13
C SER A 162 -24.03 -3.04 -17.95
N SER A 163 -23.20 -3.64 -17.08
CA SER A 163 -22.61 -2.98 -15.91
C SER A 163 -21.45 -2.03 -16.23
N VAL A 164 -20.93 -2.03 -17.46
CA VAL A 164 -19.75 -1.21 -17.85
C VAL A 164 -19.95 0.28 -17.57
N PHE A 165 -21.09 0.83 -17.95
CA PHE A 165 -21.37 2.26 -17.75
C PHE A 165 -21.37 2.66 -16.29
N VAL A 166 -21.90 1.79 -15.43
CA VAL A 166 -21.93 2.02 -13.98
C VAL A 166 -20.50 2.03 -13.42
N LYS A 167 -19.68 1.06 -13.82
CA LYS A 167 -18.27 0.96 -13.41
C LYS A 167 -17.46 2.17 -13.87
N ILE A 168 -17.60 2.58 -15.12
CA ILE A 168 -16.92 3.79 -15.67
C ILE A 168 -17.32 5.03 -14.88
N LYS A 169 -18.63 5.24 -14.65
CA LYS A 169 -19.14 6.37 -13.89
C LYS A 169 -18.59 6.41 -12.47
N PHE A 170 -18.53 5.25 -11.81
CA PHE A 170 -17.99 5.11 -10.46
C PHE A 170 -16.50 5.44 -10.42
N VAL A 171 -15.69 4.83 -11.31
CA VAL A 171 -14.24 5.05 -11.34
C VAL A 171 -13.90 6.50 -11.70
N ASN A 172 -14.63 7.13 -12.60
CA ASN A 172 -14.49 8.56 -12.88
C ASN A 172 -14.73 9.44 -11.65
N ARG A 173 -15.74 9.13 -10.83
CA ARG A 173 -15.98 9.86 -9.58
C ARG A 173 -14.87 9.62 -8.54
N ALA A 174 -14.36 8.39 -8.47
CA ALA A 174 -13.29 8.01 -7.56
C ALA A 174 -11.94 8.63 -7.97
N LEU A 175 -11.72 8.85 -9.25
CA LEU A 175 -10.44 9.26 -9.83
C LEU A 175 -9.87 10.53 -9.19
N LYS A 176 -10.74 11.55 -8.94
CA LYS A 176 -10.32 12.79 -8.27
C LYS A 176 -9.73 12.51 -6.88
N GLY A 177 -10.40 11.67 -6.09
CA GLY A 177 -9.92 11.28 -4.76
C GLY A 177 -8.62 10.48 -4.84
N MET A 178 -8.51 9.59 -5.82
CA MET A 178 -7.30 8.78 -6.03
C MET A 178 -6.09 9.64 -6.41
N VAL A 179 -6.27 10.63 -7.29
CA VAL A 179 -5.20 11.59 -7.66
C VAL A 179 -4.74 12.39 -6.46
N ILE A 180 -5.67 12.95 -5.69
CA ILE A 180 -5.33 13.70 -4.47
C ILE A 180 -4.57 12.81 -3.49
N THR A 181 -5.04 11.58 -3.25
CA THR A 181 -4.39 10.64 -2.34
C THR A 181 -2.99 10.27 -2.84
N ALA A 182 -2.79 10.06 -4.15
CA ALA A 182 -1.48 9.75 -4.72
C ALA A 182 -0.49 10.91 -4.53
N ILE A 183 -0.92 12.15 -4.80
CA ILE A 183 -0.08 13.35 -4.63
C ILE A 183 0.27 13.53 -3.15
N VAL A 184 -0.71 13.44 -2.25
CA VAL A 184 -0.48 13.56 -0.80
C VAL A 184 0.46 12.48 -0.30
N ALA A 185 0.28 11.22 -0.72
CA ALA A 185 1.16 10.13 -0.35
C ALA A 185 2.59 10.33 -0.86
N ALA A 186 2.77 10.79 -2.11
CA ALA A 186 4.09 11.09 -2.65
C ALA A 186 4.78 12.23 -1.87
N ILE A 187 4.09 13.34 -1.59
CA ILE A 187 4.61 14.45 -0.77
C ILE A 187 4.98 13.94 0.62
N TRP A 188 4.16 13.10 1.22
CA TRP A 188 4.42 12.49 2.52
C TRP A 188 5.72 11.67 2.52
N ILE A 189 5.90 10.80 1.50
CA ILE A 189 7.12 9.99 1.35
C ILE A 189 8.34 10.91 1.21
N PHE A 190 8.29 11.90 0.31
CA PHE A 190 9.38 12.87 0.13
C PHE A 190 9.73 13.58 1.43
N PHE A 191 8.72 14.04 2.17
CA PHE A 191 8.92 14.70 3.45
C PHE A 191 9.59 13.78 4.47
N ALA A 192 9.14 12.53 4.58
CA ALA A 192 9.72 11.55 5.50
C ALA A 192 11.18 11.25 5.15
N ASP A 193 11.48 10.97 3.87
CA ASP A 193 12.82 10.62 3.41
C ASP A 193 13.81 11.78 3.56
N LEU A 194 13.41 13.02 3.23
CA LEU A 194 14.28 14.20 3.41
C LEU A 194 14.56 14.48 4.89
N ASN A 195 13.57 14.31 5.76
CA ASN A 195 13.78 14.46 7.21
C ASN A 195 14.64 13.34 7.78
N GLU A 196 14.55 12.11 7.27
CA GLU A 196 15.43 11.02 7.64
C GLU A 196 16.89 11.33 7.29
N ILE A 197 17.16 11.79 6.08
CA ILE A 197 18.49 12.23 5.65
C ILE A 197 19.01 13.37 6.55
N SER A 198 18.17 14.37 6.80
CA SER A 198 18.52 15.50 7.69
C SER A 198 18.81 15.04 9.11
N LEU A 199 18.05 14.10 9.65
CA LEU A 199 18.26 13.52 10.96
C LEU A 199 19.62 12.83 11.05
N LEU A 200 19.97 12.00 10.07
CA LEU A 200 21.26 11.31 10.02
C LEU A 200 22.43 12.31 9.88
N GLN A 201 22.27 13.40 9.12
CA GLN A 201 23.30 14.46 8.97
C GLN A 201 23.61 15.16 10.30
N ASN A 202 22.60 15.34 11.14
CA ASN A 202 22.73 16.03 12.43
C ASN A 202 23.24 15.12 13.56
N MET A 203 23.35 13.80 13.32
CA MET A 203 23.90 12.85 14.28
C MET A 203 25.42 12.84 14.22
N SER A 204 26.06 12.95 15.39
CA SER A 204 27.53 12.84 15.53
C SER A 204 28.03 11.39 15.55
N LEU A 205 27.17 10.40 15.41
CA LEU A 205 27.52 8.99 15.45
C LEU A 205 28.22 8.57 14.14
N GLU A 206 29.35 7.89 14.28
CA GLU A 206 30.13 7.39 13.14
C GLU A 206 29.29 6.50 12.20
N SER A 207 28.46 5.62 12.76
CA SER A 207 27.55 4.76 11.98
C SER A 207 26.54 5.56 11.13
N ALA A 208 26.05 6.70 11.61
CA ALA A 208 25.18 7.58 10.82
C ALA A 208 25.95 8.21 9.65
N GLN A 209 27.18 8.65 9.88
CA GLN A 209 28.03 9.23 8.83
C GLN A 209 28.42 8.20 7.77
N ILE A 210 28.71 6.95 8.18
CA ILE A 210 28.98 5.85 7.23
C ILE A 210 27.72 5.57 6.40
N SER A 211 26.52 5.50 7.00
CA SER A 211 25.26 5.31 6.28
C SER A 211 25.02 6.41 5.22
N LEU A 212 25.28 7.67 5.57
CA LEU A 212 25.20 8.81 4.64
C LEU A 212 26.22 8.71 3.50
N ASN A 213 27.47 8.32 3.82
CA ASN A 213 28.52 8.15 2.83
C ASN A 213 28.18 7.02 1.85
N LEU A 214 27.53 5.95 2.30
CA LEU A 214 27.01 4.89 1.42
C LEU A 214 25.88 5.42 0.54
N LEU A 215 24.93 6.16 1.12
CA LEU A 215 23.76 6.68 0.42
C LEU A 215 24.14 7.68 -0.67
N PHE A 216 25.03 8.65 -0.37
CA PHE A 216 25.44 9.68 -1.33
C PHE A 216 26.67 9.29 -2.17
N GLY A 217 27.36 8.19 -1.83
CA GLY A 217 28.47 7.62 -2.58
C GLY A 217 28.00 6.48 -3.50
N ILE A 218 28.20 5.25 -3.05
CA ILE A 218 27.98 4.02 -3.85
C ILE A 218 26.52 3.90 -4.31
N TYR A 219 25.55 4.22 -3.43
CA TYR A 219 24.11 4.04 -3.71
C TYR A 219 23.41 5.30 -4.23
N LYS A 220 24.16 6.38 -4.51
CA LYS A 220 23.61 7.61 -5.11
C LYS A 220 22.74 7.37 -6.36
N PRO A 221 23.12 6.50 -7.32
CA PRO A 221 22.29 6.22 -8.49
C PRO A 221 20.92 5.63 -8.11
N LEU A 222 20.88 4.75 -7.09
CA LEU A 222 19.61 4.18 -6.60
C LEU A 222 18.75 5.23 -5.90
N LEU A 223 19.36 6.15 -5.16
CA LEU A 223 18.64 7.27 -4.53
C LEU A 223 18.00 8.17 -5.59
N ILE A 224 18.75 8.52 -6.65
CA ILE A 224 18.22 9.28 -7.78
C ILE A 224 17.10 8.51 -8.47
N MET A 225 17.29 7.22 -8.72
CA MET A 225 16.29 6.35 -9.34
C MET A 225 14.99 6.34 -8.50
N ARG A 226 15.07 6.16 -7.17
CA ARG A 226 13.91 6.20 -6.27
C ARG A 226 13.08 7.46 -6.48
N PHE A 227 13.70 8.64 -6.29
CA PHE A 227 12.98 9.91 -6.38
C PHE A 227 12.48 10.21 -7.78
N SER A 228 13.27 9.89 -8.82
CA SER A 228 12.86 10.10 -10.21
C SER A 228 11.65 9.25 -10.59
N PHE A 229 11.66 7.96 -10.28
CA PHE A 229 10.56 7.07 -10.64
C PHE A 229 9.29 7.32 -9.81
N LEU A 230 9.42 7.64 -8.53
CA LEU A 230 8.29 8.03 -7.70
C LEU A 230 7.64 9.31 -8.24
N THR A 231 8.45 10.31 -8.58
CA THR A 231 7.96 11.58 -9.16
C THR A 231 7.31 11.36 -10.52
N LEU A 232 8.00 10.66 -11.43
CA LEU A 232 7.48 10.39 -12.76
C LEU A 232 6.17 9.60 -12.72
N GLY A 233 6.12 8.53 -11.93
CA GLY A 233 4.89 7.72 -11.77
C GLY A 233 3.72 8.55 -11.27
N THR A 234 3.92 9.35 -10.22
CA THR A 234 2.86 10.17 -9.63
C THR A 234 2.44 11.32 -10.56
N LEU A 235 3.39 12.02 -11.20
CA LEU A 235 3.08 13.11 -12.13
C LEU A 235 2.36 12.61 -13.38
N CYS A 236 2.87 11.55 -14.02
CA CYS A 236 2.24 10.98 -15.21
C CYS A 236 0.82 10.51 -14.92
N PHE A 237 0.61 9.81 -13.80
CA PHE A 237 -0.72 9.41 -13.35
C PHE A 237 -1.63 10.62 -13.13
N SER A 238 -1.14 11.66 -12.45
CA SER A 238 -1.92 12.86 -12.13
C SER A 238 -2.31 13.64 -13.38
N ILE A 239 -1.36 13.89 -14.29
CA ILE A 239 -1.60 14.61 -15.54
C ILE A 239 -2.62 13.87 -16.41
N TYR A 240 -2.43 12.56 -16.58
CA TYR A 240 -3.32 11.74 -17.38
C TYR A 240 -4.75 11.68 -16.78
N SER A 241 -4.83 11.52 -15.46
CA SER A 241 -6.10 11.50 -14.72
C SER A 241 -6.83 12.84 -14.79
N ILE A 242 -6.13 13.97 -14.69
CA ILE A 242 -6.72 15.31 -14.89
C ILE A 242 -7.25 15.44 -16.31
N GLY A 243 -6.51 14.99 -17.33
CA GLY A 243 -6.99 14.94 -18.72
C GLY A 243 -8.32 14.18 -18.87
N THR A 244 -8.43 13.05 -18.18
CA THR A 244 -9.68 12.24 -18.12
C THR A 244 -10.81 12.98 -17.41
N LEU A 245 -10.52 13.65 -16.29
CA LEU A 245 -11.53 14.43 -15.52
C LEU A 245 -12.06 15.64 -16.28
N ILE A 246 -11.25 16.26 -17.14
CA ILE A 246 -11.64 17.41 -17.99
C ILE A 246 -12.34 16.94 -19.27
N GLY A 247 -12.47 15.64 -19.49
CA GLY A 247 -13.13 15.07 -20.67
C GLY A 247 -12.29 15.07 -21.95
N LYS A 248 -10.98 15.34 -21.84
CA LYS A 248 -10.05 15.27 -22.99
C LYS A 248 -9.70 13.84 -23.39
N GLN A 249 -9.89 12.89 -22.46
CA GLN A 249 -9.54 11.47 -22.64
C GLN A 249 -10.64 10.60 -22.03
N LYS A 250 -10.83 9.40 -22.57
CA LYS A 250 -11.74 8.41 -22.00
C LYS A 250 -11.02 7.56 -20.95
N ILE A 251 -11.71 7.16 -19.89
CA ILE A 251 -11.11 6.33 -18.84
C ILE A 251 -10.60 4.99 -19.37
N ALA A 252 -11.23 4.45 -20.40
CA ALA A 252 -10.79 3.22 -21.07
C ALA A 252 -9.41 3.35 -21.72
N GLU A 253 -9.01 4.55 -22.15
CA GLU A 253 -7.69 4.83 -22.75
C GLU A 253 -6.58 4.81 -21.70
N MET A 254 -6.93 4.91 -20.39
CA MET A 254 -5.99 4.84 -19.30
C MET A 254 -5.50 3.41 -19.01
N ILE A 255 -6.15 2.39 -19.57
CA ILE A 255 -5.84 0.97 -19.31
C ILE A 255 -4.38 0.63 -19.67
N GLY A 256 -3.87 1.13 -20.79
CA GLY A 256 -2.47 0.90 -21.18
C GLY A 256 -1.48 1.70 -20.30
N PRO A 257 -1.60 3.04 -20.25
CA PRO A 257 -0.69 3.89 -19.49
C PRO A 257 -0.59 3.56 -18.00
N ILE A 258 -1.67 3.09 -17.35
CA ILE A 258 -1.63 2.80 -15.92
C ILE A 258 -0.57 1.76 -15.53
N TYR A 259 -0.33 0.77 -16.38
CA TYR A 259 0.71 -0.24 -16.11
C TYR A 259 2.11 0.39 -16.06
N VAL A 260 2.38 1.36 -16.94
CA VAL A 260 3.66 2.08 -16.97
C VAL A 260 3.80 2.94 -15.72
N PHE A 261 2.74 3.65 -15.32
CA PHE A 261 2.75 4.47 -14.10
C PHE A 261 2.95 3.61 -12.85
N CYS A 262 2.25 2.46 -12.78
CA CYS A 262 2.41 1.50 -11.69
C CYS A 262 3.84 0.92 -11.66
N LEU A 263 4.42 0.59 -12.81
CA LEU A 263 5.80 0.10 -12.92
C LEU A 263 6.80 1.14 -12.41
N PHE A 264 6.63 2.42 -12.72
CA PHE A 264 7.50 3.49 -12.21
C PHE A 264 7.44 3.52 -10.67
N ILE A 265 6.25 3.53 -10.08
CA ILE A 265 6.11 3.51 -8.62
C ILE A 265 6.77 2.25 -8.03
N LEU A 266 6.55 1.07 -8.60
CA LEU A 266 7.14 -0.17 -8.12
C LEU A 266 8.67 -0.14 -8.17
N ILE A 267 9.27 0.36 -9.26
CA ILE A 267 10.73 0.50 -9.37
C ILE A 267 11.26 1.47 -8.29
N GLY A 268 10.59 2.60 -8.08
CA GLY A 268 10.95 3.55 -7.03
C GLY A 268 10.92 2.94 -5.63
N GLU A 269 9.86 2.18 -5.31
CA GLU A 269 9.70 1.53 -4.00
C GLU A 269 10.63 0.33 -3.80
N ILE A 270 10.97 -0.42 -4.86
CA ILE A 270 12.00 -1.47 -4.80
C ILE A 270 13.38 -0.86 -4.54
N ALA A 271 13.70 0.26 -5.19
CA ALA A 271 14.94 0.99 -4.95
C ALA A 271 15.05 1.46 -3.49
N GLU A 272 13.95 1.95 -2.92
CA GLU A 272 13.88 2.33 -1.51
C GLU A 272 14.16 1.14 -0.59
N ARG A 273 13.47 0.02 -0.80
CA ARG A 273 13.69 -1.18 0.03
C ARG A 273 15.14 -1.67 -0.05
N PHE A 274 15.75 -1.58 -1.23
CA PHE A 274 17.16 -1.90 -1.39
C PHE A 274 18.06 -0.92 -0.61
N LEU A 275 17.81 0.40 -0.71
CA LEU A 275 18.54 1.42 0.04
C LEU A 275 18.41 1.22 1.54
N PHE A 276 17.20 0.96 2.04
CA PHE A 276 16.94 0.69 3.45
C PHE A 276 17.82 -0.43 4.03
N TYR A 277 18.03 -1.51 3.28
CA TYR A 277 18.90 -2.60 3.73
C TYR A 277 20.38 -2.36 3.43
N ALA A 278 20.71 -1.68 2.34
CA ALA A 278 22.09 -1.51 1.89
C ALA A 278 22.85 -0.44 2.69
N THR A 279 22.14 0.56 3.26
CA THR A 279 22.73 1.67 4.00
C THR A 279 22.77 1.45 5.52
N HIS A 280 22.29 0.31 6.02
CA HIS A 280 22.32 0.02 7.45
C HIS A 280 23.75 -0.25 7.94
N VAL A 281 24.12 0.35 9.06
CA VAL A 281 25.41 0.15 9.71
C VAL A 281 25.19 -0.11 11.20
N ARG A 282 25.71 -1.21 11.72
CA ARG A 282 25.60 -1.56 13.13
C ARG A 282 26.55 -0.72 13.99
N ILE A 283 26.08 -0.34 15.16
CA ILE A 283 26.94 0.21 16.21
C ILE A 283 27.68 -0.94 16.88
N GLY A 284 29.01 -0.82 17.03
CA GLY A 284 29.82 -1.75 17.83
C GLY A 284 30.34 -2.99 17.06
N LEU A 285 30.58 -2.86 15.78
CA LEU A 285 31.42 -3.80 15.01
C LEU A 285 32.82 -3.21 14.84
#